data_c12bac9257327fc06abd2d652bba7f1d
#
_entry.id   c12bac9257327fc06abd2d652bba7f1d
#
_cell.length_a   1.000
_cell.length_b   1.000
_cell.length_c   1.000
_cell.angle_alpha   90.00
_cell.angle_beta   90.00
_cell.angle_gamma   90.00
#
_symmetry.space_group_name_H-M   'P 1'
#
loop_
_entity.id
_entity.type
_entity.pdbx_description
1 polymer ?
#
loop_
_entity_poly.entity_id
_entity_poly.type
_entity_poly.pdbx_seq_one_letter_code
_entity_poly.pdbx_strand_id
1 'polypeptide(L)'
;MNWVKSLIIAFSMYSKIPMPHLNLEEKDMRYVMGFFPLVGLVLGACQFIWYKLSAFLGVPNVSRALIFLVLPVIVTGGIHVDGYMDTSDAIHSYGDREKKLSILKDSHIGAFAVIRLLVYSAVYFAALFWMAEQGKEQAFLLFAGIFYLSRIPVSYTHLRAHETCADL
;
A
#
# COMPACT_ATOMS: atom_id res chain seq x y z
N MET A 1 17.41 -10.40 -19.84
CA MET A 1 16.38 -10.10 -18.82
C MET A 1 16.88 -8.93 -18.00
N ASN A 2 16.17 -7.83 -17.98
CA ASN A 2 16.67 -6.60 -17.34
C ASN A 2 15.96 -6.37 -15.99
N TRP A 3 16.45 -7.02 -14.94
CA TRP A 3 15.94 -6.91 -13.56
C TRP A 3 15.80 -5.47 -13.09
N VAL A 4 16.71 -4.59 -13.54
CA VAL A 4 16.69 -3.17 -13.21
C VAL A 4 15.47 -2.49 -13.80
N LYS A 5 15.09 -2.83 -15.03
CA LYS A 5 13.85 -2.30 -15.64
C LYS A 5 12.62 -2.72 -14.85
N SER A 6 12.47 -4.02 -14.52
CA SER A 6 11.32 -4.50 -13.74
C SER A 6 11.24 -3.86 -12.35
N LEU A 7 12.39 -3.60 -11.70
CA LEU A 7 12.45 -2.86 -10.45
C LEU A 7 11.95 -1.43 -10.60
N ILE A 8 12.45 -0.70 -11.61
CA ILE A 8 12.03 0.69 -11.87
C ILE A 8 10.52 0.74 -12.17
N ILE A 9 10.01 -0.20 -12.95
CA ILE A 9 8.57 -0.31 -13.25
C ILE A 9 7.77 -0.54 -11.97
N ALA A 10 8.20 -1.44 -11.09
CA ALA A 10 7.52 -1.70 -9.82
C ALA A 10 7.39 -0.43 -8.97
N PHE A 11 8.48 0.34 -8.83
CA PHE A 11 8.44 1.61 -8.10
C PHE A 11 7.59 2.67 -8.81
N SER A 12 7.64 2.75 -10.13
CA SER A 12 6.83 3.67 -10.92
C SER A 12 5.32 3.39 -10.81
N MET A 13 4.93 2.12 -10.76
CA MET A 13 3.52 1.72 -10.66
C MET A 13 2.95 1.84 -9.25
N TYR A 14 3.73 1.51 -8.22
CA TYR A 14 3.24 1.34 -6.85
C TYR A 14 3.73 2.41 -5.88
N SER A 15 4.45 3.43 -6.38
CA SER A 15 4.87 4.57 -5.57
C SER A 15 4.88 5.87 -6.36
N LYS A 16 4.92 6.99 -5.65
CA LYS A 16 5.14 8.34 -6.23
C LYS A 16 6.61 8.74 -6.23
N ILE A 17 7.51 7.79 -5.93
CA ILE A 17 8.95 8.04 -6.00
C ILE A 17 9.32 8.30 -7.46
N PRO A 18 9.99 9.42 -7.77
CA PRO A 18 10.36 9.75 -9.15
C PRO A 18 11.27 8.67 -9.75
N MET A 19 10.81 8.04 -10.84
CA MET A 19 11.55 7.04 -11.58
C MET A 19 11.81 7.52 -13.02
N PRO A 20 12.91 7.12 -13.66
CA PRO A 20 13.17 7.45 -15.04
C PRO A 20 12.10 6.83 -15.94
N HIS A 21 11.67 7.59 -16.95
CA HIS A 21 10.76 7.08 -17.99
C HIS A 21 11.49 6.04 -18.84
N LEU A 22 10.95 4.85 -18.87
CA LEU A 22 11.47 3.74 -19.67
C LEU A 22 10.43 3.32 -20.71
N ASN A 23 10.91 2.91 -21.89
CA ASN A 23 10.08 2.22 -22.86
C ASN A 23 9.76 0.83 -22.29
N LEU A 24 8.46 0.58 -22.03
CA LEU A 24 7.94 -0.64 -21.43
C LEU A 24 7.69 -1.68 -22.52
N GLU A 25 8.24 -2.87 -22.33
CA GLU A 25 7.92 -4.05 -23.14
C GLU A 25 7.16 -5.05 -22.26
N GLU A 26 6.23 -5.82 -22.83
CA GLU A 26 5.44 -6.80 -22.08
C GLU A 26 6.32 -7.78 -21.28
N LYS A 27 7.46 -8.18 -21.84
CA LYS A 27 8.44 -9.04 -21.16
C LYS A 27 9.00 -8.46 -19.86
N ASP A 28 9.04 -7.11 -19.73
CA ASP A 28 9.55 -6.42 -18.54
C ASP A 28 8.52 -6.47 -17.40
N MET A 29 7.23 -6.65 -17.72
CA MET A 29 6.12 -6.71 -16.75
C MET A 29 6.10 -8.02 -15.94
N ARG A 30 6.62 -9.10 -16.48
CA ARG A 30 6.55 -10.46 -15.88
C ARG A 30 7.11 -10.51 -14.45
N TYR A 31 8.16 -9.76 -14.15
CA TYR A 31 8.85 -9.79 -12.86
C TYR A 31 8.56 -8.59 -11.96
N VAL A 32 7.72 -7.66 -12.43
CA VAL A 32 7.37 -6.44 -11.68
C VAL A 32 6.81 -6.78 -10.30
N MET A 33 5.89 -7.74 -10.24
CA MET A 33 5.29 -8.18 -8.98
C MET A 33 6.29 -8.84 -8.01
N GLY A 34 7.38 -9.43 -8.53
CA GLY A 34 8.47 -9.94 -7.70
C GLY A 34 9.21 -8.85 -6.91
N PHE A 35 9.23 -7.62 -7.42
CA PHE A 35 9.83 -6.46 -6.77
C PHE A 35 8.85 -5.67 -5.89
N PHE A 36 7.57 -6.01 -5.90
CA PHE A 36 6.57 -5.33 -5.08
C PHE A 36 6.87 -5.32 -3.56
N PRO A 37 7.43 -6.38 -2.95
CA PRO A 37 7.87 -6.34 -1.55
C PRO A 37 8.94 -5.27 -1.27
N LEU A 38 9.81 -4.93 -2.24
CA LEU A 38 10.82 -3.88 -2.05
C LEU A 38 10.20 -2.48 -1.95
N VAL A 39 9.08 -2.23 -2.64
CA VAL A 39 8.31 -1.00 -2.44
C VAL A 39 7.81 -0.94 -0.99
N GLY A 40 7.36 -2.08 -0.44
CA GLY A 40 7.00 -2.19 0.98
C GLY A 40 8.16 -1.95 1.93
N LEU A 41 9.35 -2.45 1.58
CA LEU A 41 10.56 -2.22 2.39
C LEU A 41 10.92 -0.73 2.47
N VAL A 42 10.88 -0.03 1.33
CA VAL A 42 11.14 1.43 1.30
C VAL A 42 10.09 2.18 2.12
N LEU A 43 8.82 1.80 2.01
CA LEU A 43 7.74 2.40 2.79
C LEU A 43 7.95 2.17 4.30
N GLY A 44 8.31 0.95 4.71
CA GLY A 44 8.68 0.64 6.09
C GLY A 44 9.87 1.44 6.59
N ALA A 45 10.89 1.60 5.74
CA ALA A 45 12.06 2.44 6.06
C ALA A 45 11.65 3.91 6.28
N CYS A 46 10.78 4.46 5.43
CA CYS A 46 10.24 5.83 5.63
C CYS A 46 9.51 5.96 6.97
N GLN A 47 8.72 4.96 7.35
CA GLN A 47 8.03 4.94 8.64
C GLN A 47 9.01 4.90 9.82
N PHE A 48 10.04 4.07 9.73
CA PHE A 48 11.05 3.98 10.79
C PHE A 48 11.90 5.23 10.88
N ILE A 49 12.26 5.83 9.76
CA ILE A 49 12.96 7.13 9.73
C ILE A 49 12.08 8.21 10.40
N TRP A 50 10.79 8.24 10.09
CA TRP A 50 9.86 9.17 10.75
C TRP A 50 9.79 8.92 12.26
N TYR A 51 9.77 7.66 12.71
CA TYR A 51 9.84 7.33 14.14
C TYR A 51 11.05 7.98 14.81
N LYS A 52 12.25 7.76 14.28
CA LYS A 52 13.49 8.33 14.84
C LYS A 52 13.51 9.86 14.79
N LEU A 53 13.15 10.43 13.64
CA LEU A 53 13.13 11.87 13.43
C LEU A 53 12.13 12.57 14.35
N SER A 54 10.91 12.05 14.46
CA SER A 54 9.88 12.63 15.31
C SER A 54 10.23 12.56 16.80
N ALA A 55 10.93 11.50 17.22
CA ALA A 55 11.44 11.37 18.58
C ALA A 55 12.57 12.39 18.84
N PHE A 56 13.49 12.54 17.90
CA PHE A 56 14.58 13.53 18.00
C PHE A 56 14.06 14.98 18.06
N LEU A 57 13.03 15.29 17.26
CA LEU A 57 12.42 16.62 17.21
C LEU A 57 11.42 16.89 18.34
N GLY A 58 11.14 15.92 19.22
CA GLY A 58 10.14 16.07 20.29
C GLY A 58 8.71 16.28 19.78
N VAL A 59 8.36 15.71 18.61
CA VAL A 59 7.04 15.88 18.02
C VAL A 59 5.96 15.25 18.92
N PRO A 60 4.86 15.97 19.22
CA PRO A 60 3.75 15.43 20.02
C PRO A 60 3.19 14.13 19.43
N ASN A 61 2.79 13.18 20.29
CA ASN A 61 2.34 11.85 19.86
C ASN A 61 1.15 11.87 18.90
N VAL A 62 0.23 12.83 19.06
CA VAL A 62 -0.90 13.04 18.12
C VAL A 62 -0.40 13.35 16.71
N SER A 63 0.49 14.35 16.58
CA SER A 63 1.06 14.75 15.29
C SER A 63 1.92 13.63 14.70
N ARG A 64 2.67 12.92 15.54
CA ARG A 64 3.46 11.74 15.16
C ARG A 64 2.58 10.66 14.55
N ALA A 65 1.47 10.32 15.20
CA ALA A 65 0.51 9.31 14.74
C ALA A 65 -0.19 9.73 13.44
N LEU A 66 -0.56 11.00 13.28
CA LEU A 66 -1.16 11.51 12.05
C LEU A 66 -0.21 11.36 10.86
N ILE A 67 1.07 11.66 11.04
CA ILE A 67 2.04 11.50 9.94
C ILE A 67 2.28 10.02 9.64
N PHE A 68 2.32 9.13 10.64
CA PHE A 68 2.36 7.68 10.40
C PHE A 68 1.18 7.21 9.54
N LEU A 69 -0.01 7.74 9.78
CA LEU A 69 -1.22 7.43 9.01
C LEU A 69 -1.11 7.90 7.54
N VAL A 70 -0.63 9.12 7.33
CA VAL A 70 -0.65 9.78 6.02
C VAL A 70 0.56 9.42 5.15
N LEU A 71 1.70 9.13 5.76
CA LEU A 71 2.96 8.85 5.06
C LEU A 71 2.85 7.72 4.01
N PRO A 72 2.19 6.57 4.28
CA PRO A 72 1.97 5.53 3.28
C PRO A 72 1.17 6.04 2.07
N VAL A 73 0.16 6.87 2.31
CA VAL A 73 -0.70 7.43 1.25
C VAL A 73 0.13 8.36 0.35
N ILE A 74 0.96 9.22 0.93
CA ILE A 74 1.83 10.12 0.17
C ILE A 74 2.83 9.33 -0.67
N VAL A 75 3.52 8.34 -0.08
CA VAL A 75 4.57 7.57 -0.77
C VAL A 75 4.00 6.70 -1.88
N THR A 76 2.81 6.10 -1.68
CA THR A 76 2.18 5.23 -2.70
C THR A 76 1.27 5.99 -3.66
N GLY A 77 1.00 7.27 -3.40
CA GLY A 77 0.04 8.07 -4.18
C GLY A 77 -1.40 7.62 -4.00
N GLY A 78 -1.71 6.87 -2.92
CA GLY A 78 -3.06 6.48 -2.56
C GLY A 78 -3.60 5.23 -3.27
N ILE A 79 -2.86 4.60 -4.19
CA ILE A 79 -3.35 3.45 -4.99
C ILE A 79 -3.96 2.32 -4.16
N HIS A 80 -3.43 2.07 -2.95
CA HIS A 80 -3.95 1.01 -2.08
C HIS A 80 -5.22 1.45 -1.37
N VAL A 81 -5.34 2.75 -1.05
CA VAL A 81 -6.54 3.34 -0.45
C VAL A 81 -7.66 3.39 -1.48
N ASP A 82 -7.35 3.75 -2.71
CA ASP A 82 -8.25 3.74 -3.85
C ASP A 82 -8.86 2.35 -4.06
N GLY A 83 -8.04 1.32 -4.22
CA GLY A 83 -8.52 -0.06 -4.34
C GLY A 83 -9.30 -0.57 -3.12
N TYR A 84 -8.98 -0.10 -1.90
CA TYR A 84 -9.78 -0.39 -0.72
C TYR A 84 -11.17 0.26 -0.78
N MET A 85 -11.25 1.51 -1.25
CA MET A 85 -12.50 2.24 -1.39
C MET A 85 -13.40 1.58 -2.43
N ASP A 86 -12.88 1.28 -3.63
CA ASP A 86 -13.62 0.62 -4.70
C ASP A 86 -14.16 -0.75 -4.26
N THR A 87 -13.30 -1.55 -3.63
CA THR A 87 -13.69 -2.87 -3.12
C THR A 87 -14.73 -2.75 -2.01
N SER A 88 -14.59 -1.77 -1.12
CA SER A 88 -15.54 -1.54 -0.03
C SER A 88 -16.91 -1.14 -0.54
N ASP A 89 -16.96 -0.30 -1.57
CA ASP A 89 -18.22 0.12 -2.18
C ASP A 89 -18.91 -1.05 -2.88
N ALA A 90 -18.18 -1.81 -3.68
CA ALA A 90 -18.70 -2.97 -4.38
C ALA A 90 -19.24 -4.06 -3.43
N ILE A 91 -18.50 -4.38 -2.36
CA ILE A 91 -18.89 -5.43 -1.41
C ILE A 91 -20.15 -5.06 -0.64
N HIS A 92 -20.27 -3.79 -0.21
CA HIS A 92 -21.36 -3.32 0.65
C HIS A 92 -22.56 -2.80 -0.14
N SER A 93 -22.44 -2.69 -1.47
CA SER A 93 -23.59 -2.39 -2.32
C SER A 93 -24.56 -3.57 -2.40
N TYR A 94 -25.86 -3.26 -2.46
CA TYR A 94 -26.90 -4.24 -2.70
C TYR A 94 -26.91 -4.62 -4.19
N GLY A 95 -26.95 -5.90 -4.47
CA GLY A 95 -27.05 -6.43 -5.83
C GLY A 95 -26.30 -7.75 -6.04
N ASP A 96 -26.47 -8.30 -7.21
CA ASP A 96 -25.81 -9.50 -7.66
C ASP A 96 -24.32 -9.28 -8.00
N ARG A 97 -23.65 -10.34 -8.43
CA ARG A 97 -22.23 -10.30 -8.81
C ARG A 97 -21.96 -9.34 -9.96
N GLU A 98 -22.86 -9.27 -10.94
CA GLU A 98 -22.68 -8.42 -12.13
C GLU A 98 -22.71 -6.95 -11.75
N LYS A 99 -23.66 -6.56 -10.90
CA LYS A 99 -23.75 -5.20 -10.38
C LYS A 99 -22.51 -4.82 -9.53
N LYS A 100 -22.03 -5.73 -8.68
CA LYS A 100 -20.81 -5.48 -7.90
C LYS A 100 -19.58 -5.29 -8.79
N LEU A 101 -19.46 -6.09 -9.85
CA LEU A 101 -18.38 -5.93 -10.83
C LEU A 101 -18.53 -4.64 -11.66
N SER A 102 -19.76 -4.16 -11.90
CA SER A 102 -19.95 -2.86 -12.56
C SER A 102 -19.51 -1.69 -11.67
N ILE A 103 -19.79 -1.77 -10.36
CA ILE A 103 -19.34 -0.76 -9.39
C ILE A 103 -17.81 -0.68 -9.33
N LEU A 104 -17.10 -1.80 -9.35
CA LEU A 104 -15.63 -1.82 -9.40
C LEU A 104 -15.03 -1.15 -10.65
N LYS A 105 -15.83 -0.97 -11.70
CA LYS A 105 -15.40 -0.30 -12.94
C LYS A 105 -15.89 1.15 -13.02
N ASP A 106 -16.73 1.56 -12.08
CA ASP A 106 -17.27 2.92 -12.00
C ASP A 106 -16.24 3.84 -11.34
N SER A 107 -15.96 4.98 -11.95
CA SER A 107 -15.08 6.01 -11.41
C SER A 107 -15.72 6.87 -10.32
N HIS A 108 -17.00 6.69 -10.01
CA HIS A 108 -17.70 7.45 -8.98
C HIS A 108 -17.51 6.80 -7.61
N ILE A 109 -17.23 7.64 -6.62
CA ILE A 109 -17.07 7.21 -5.23
C ILE A 109 -18.44 7.04 -4.58
N GLY A 110 -18.73 5.83 -4.08
CA GLY A 110 -19.95 5.57 -3.34
C GLY A 110 -19.84 5.94 -1.85
N ALA A 111 -20.99 6.08 -1.20
CA ALA A 111 -21.08 6.44 0.20
C ALA A 111 -20.42 5.40 1.12
N PHE A 112 -20.51 4.11 0.79
CA PHE A 112 -19.90 3.04 1.59
C PHE A 112 -18.36 3.10 1.57
N ALA A 113 -17.74 3.46 0.44
CA ALA A 113 -16.31 3.69 0.34
C ALA A 113 -15.84 4.76 1.35
N VAL A 114 -16.53 5.89 1.40
CA VAL A 114 -16.20 7.01 2.31
C VAL A 114 -16.40 6.62 3.77
N ILE A 115 -17.54 6.02 4.11
CA ILE A 115 -17.83 5.59 5.49
C ILE A 115 -16.77 4.58 5.98
N ARG A 116 -16.43 3.60 5.15
CA ARG A 116 -15.42 2.60 5.48
C ARG A 116 -14.03 3.20 5.63
N LEU A 117 -13.67 4.13 4.76
CA LEU A 117 -12.39 4.84 4.86
C LEU A 117 -12.29 5.63 6.17
N LEU A 118 -13.34 6.34 6.56
CA LEU A 118 -13.37 7.10 7.83
C LEU A 118 -13.23 6.18 9.04
N VAL A 119 -13.99 5.08 9.08
CA VAL A 119 -13.92 4.09 10.17
C VAL A 119 -12.52 3.47 10.22
N TYR A 120 -11.99 3.02 9.07
CA TYR A 120 -10.65 2.46 8.99
C TYR A 120 -9.59 3.46 9.49
N SER A 121 -9.65 4.70 9.00
CA SER A 121 -8.68 5.75 9.37
C SER A 121 -8.74 6.08 10.86
N ALA A 122 -9.94 6.13 11.46
CA ALA A 122 -10.12 6.38 12.88
C ALA A 122 -9.52 5.25 13.74
N VAL A 123 -9.81 3.99 13.41
CA VAL A 123 -9.26 2.83 14.13
C VAL A 123 -7.75 2.74 13.96
N TYR A 124 -7.27 2.95 12.74
CA TYR A 124 -5.84 2.92 12.44
C TYR A 124 -5.09 4.05 13.16
N PHE A 125 -5.64 5.27 13.16
CA PHE A 125 -5.10 6.39 13.93
C PHE A 125 -5.03 6.09 15.43
N ALA A 126 -6.11 5.53 16.02
CA ALA A 126 -6.13 5.17 17.43
C ALA A 126 -5.03 4.15 17.78
N ALA A 127 -4.82 3.15 16.93
CA ALA A 127 -3.74 2.17 17.11
C ALA A 127 -2.35 2.80 16.99
N LEU A 128 -2.13 3.69 16.00
CA LEU A 128 -0.87 4.41 15.81
C LEU A 128 -0.59 5.38 16.98
N PHE A 129 -1.62 6.05 17.45
CA PHE A 129 -1.50 6.94 18.60
C PHE A 129 -1.12 6.15 19.87
N TRP A 130 -1.82 5.05 20.12
CA TRP A 130 -1.48 4.17 21.26
C TRP A 130 -0.05 3.62 21.14
N MET A 131 0.38 3.22 19.96
CA MET A 131 1.77 2.78 19.70
C MET A 131 2.77 3.92 19.98
N ALA A 132 2.44 5.15 19.58
CA ALA A 132 3.28 6.33 19.84
C ALA A 132 3.40 6.64 21.35
N GLU A 133 2.30 6.48 22.11
CA GLU A 133 2.29 6.62 23.57
C GLU A 133 3.18 5.59 24.28
N GLN A 134 3.20 4.34 23.79
CA GLN A 134 4.05 3.29 24.36
C GLN A 134 5.55 3.54 24.12
N GLY A 135 5.93 4.21 23.05
CA GLY A 135 7.31 4.59 22.71
C GLY A 135 8.28 3.41 22.54
N LYS A 136 7.77 2.18 22.38
CA LYS A 136 8.61 0.96 22.26
C LYS A 136 9.17 0.82 20.86
N GLU A 137 10.49 0.91 20.71
CA GLU A 137 11.18 0.80 19.41
C GLU A 137 10.85 -0.50 18.66
N GLN A 138 10.72 -1.63 19.39
CA GLN A 138 10.36 -2.91 18.78
C GLN A 138 9.00 -2.86 18.08
N ALA A 139 8.02 -2.13 18.65
CA ALA A 139 6.71 -1.97 18.03
C ALA A 139 6.80 -1.22 16.70
N PHE A 140 7.63 -0.19 16.63
CA PHE A 140 7.86 0.56 15.38
C PHE A 140 8.65 -0.25 14.35
N LEU A 141 9.59 -1.08 14.75
CA LEU A 141 10.30 -2.00 13.85
C LEU A 141 9.34 -3.04 13.27
N LEU A 142 8.48 -3.64 14.09
CA LEU A 142 7.45 -4.58 13.64
C LEU A 142 6.48 -3.90 12.70
N PHE A 143 6.00 -2.70 13.05
CA PHE A 143 5.12 -1.89 12.21
C PHE A 143 5.76 -1.61 10.84
N ALA A 144 7.02 -1.19 10.81
CA ALA A 144 7.77 -0.98 9.57
C ALA A 144 7.89 -2.28 8.75
N GLY A 145 8.13 -3.42 9.41
CA GLY A 145 8.23 -4.73 8.77
C GLY A 145 6.92 -5.21 8.14
N ILE A 146 5.76 -4.83 8.67
CA ILE A 146 4.45 -5.20 8.13
C ILE A 146 4.28 -4.71 6.69
N PHE A 147 4.82 -3.54 6.33
CA PHE A 147 4.75 -3.03 4.96
C PHE A 147 5.47 -3.93 3.94
N TYR A 148 6.58 -4.53 4.33
CA TYR A 148 7.28 -5.52 3.52
C TYR A 148 6.51 -6.85 3.49
N LEU A 149 6.17 -7.39 4.66
CA LEU A 149 5.55 -8.70 4.81
C LEU A 149 4.18 -8.78 4.12
N SER A 150 3.36 -7.73 4.19
CA SER A 150 2.03 -7.71 3.57
C SER A 150 2.05 -7.81 2.04
N ARG A 151 3.16 -7.51 1.40
CA ARG A 151 3.32 -7.55 -0.06
C ARG A 151 3.85 -8.87 -0.59
N ILE A 152 4.44 -9.71 0.27
CA ILE A 152 4.96 -11.04 -0.12
C ILE A 152 3.85 -11.96 -0.63
N PRO A 153 2.69 -12.12 0.06
CA PRO A 153 1.61 -12.98 -0.44
C PRO A 153 1.05 -12.51 -1.78
N VAL A 154 0.93 -11.19 -1.97
CA VAL A 154 0.44 -10.60 -3.23
C VAL A 154 1.41 -10.91 -4.37
N SER A 155 2.71 -10.70 -4.14
CA SER A 155 3.77 -11.05 -5.09
C SER A 155 3.71 -12.53 -5.46
N TYR A 156 3.62 -13.41 -4.48
CA TYR A 156 3.58 -14.85 -4.67
C TYR A 156 2.36 -15.31 -5.49
N THR A 157 1.16 -14.81 -5.17
CA THR A 157 -0.07 -15.19 -5.87
C THR A 157 -0.05 -14.76 -7.34
N HIS A 158 0.47 -13.57 -7.63
CA HIS A 158 0.59 -13.07 -9.01
C HIS A 158 1.62 -13.87 -9.82
N LEU A 159 2.79 -14.17 -9.24
CA LEU A 159 3.82 -14.95 -9.93
C LEU A 159 3.31 -16.36 -10.24
N ARG A 160 2.63 -17.01 -9.30
CA ARG A 160 2.05 -18.33 -9.49
C ARG A 160 0.93 -18.34 -10.54
N ALA A 161 0.08 -17.32 -10.57
CA ALA A 161 -0.96 -17.20 -11.59
C ALA A 161 -0.37 -17.07 -13.01
N HIS A 162 0.73 -16.36 -13.17
CA HIS A 162 1.44 -16.26 -14.44
C HIS A 162 2.06 -17.59 -14.90
N GLU A 163 2.60 -18.39 -13.98
CA GLU A 163 3.14 -19.72 -14.30
C GLU A 163 2.04 -20.67 -14.78
N THR A 164 0.92 -20.73 -14.06
CA THR A 164 -0.22 -21.60 -14.43
C THR A 164 -0.91 -21.20 -15.73
N CYS A 165 -0.89 -19.92 -16.12
CA CYS A 165 -1.41 -19.49 -17.42
C CYS A 165 -0.44 -19.71 -18.59
N ALA A 166 0.86 -19.88 -18.30
CA ALA A 166 1.86 -20.17 -19.34
C ALA A 166 1.94 -21.68 -19.68
N ASP A 167 1.39 -22.54 -18.81
CA ASP A 167 1.36 -24.00 -18.98
C ASP A 167 0.06 -24.51 -19.65
N LEU A 168 -0.88 -23.60 -20.01
CA LEU A 168 -2.13 -23.88 -20.77
C LEU A 168 -2.04 -23.37 -22.21
#